data_f3c4156660d338d621880ba18e9f060e
#
_entry.id   f3c4156660d338d621880ba18e9f060e
#
_cell.length_a   1.000
_cell.length_b   1.000
_cell.length_c   1.000
_cell.angle_alpha   90.00
_cell.angle_beta   90.00
_cell.angle_gamma   90.00
#
_symmetry.space_group_name_H-M   'P 1'
#
loop_
_entity.id
_entity.type
_entity.pdbx_description
1 polymer ?
#
loop_
_entity_poly.entity_id
_entity_poly.type
_entity_poly.pdbx_seq_one_letter_code
_entity_poly.pdbx_strand_id
1 'polypeptide(L)'
;MSVAIPNFFQNPTKASLNYFVLMLLRKDSKHGYMLMQDIERHTGGHWKPSHSAIYKLLNGLEADGYISSWEEKDGERARRVYKISETGIKLLEESERDFESFISAFISSLLEAERVNPDHLTVLLTKKGKAMLSGLDPDQRLKAYQKLKAFMDAEMARVNNELDALTKNPGVRT
;
A
#
# COMPACT_ATOMS: atom_id res chain seq x y z
N MET A 1 9.91 8.31 24.82
CA MET A 1 9.93 8.88 23.47
C MET A 1 8.51 8.78 22.90
N SER A 2 7.89 9.91 22.54
CA SER A 2 6.57 9.90 21.92
C SER A 2 6.74 9.44 20.47
N VAL A 3 6.24 8.27 20.12
CA VAL A 3 6.22 7.81 18.73
C VAL A 3 5.25 8.72 17.99
N ALA A 4 5.74 9.54 17.07
CA ALA A 4 4.88 10.34 16.21
C ALA A 4 4.01 9.38 15.39
N ILE A 5 2.70 9.43 15.62
CA ILE A 5 1.75 8.64 14.82
C ILE A 5 1.76 9.24 13.40
N PRO A 6 2.15 8.48 12.38
CA PRO A 6 2.17 8.96 11.01
C PRO A 6 0.82 9.53 10.59
N ASN A 7 0.81 10.56 9.74
CA ASN A 7 -0.41 11.22 9.23
C ASN A 7 -1.45 10.24 8.66
N PHE A 8 -1.00 9.09 8.16
CA PHE A 8 -1.84 7.99 7.70
C PHE A 8 -2.88 7.53 8.76
N PHE A 9 -2.50 7.55 10.05
CA PHE A 9 -3.37 7.10 11.14
C PHE A 9 -4.21 8.21 11.78
N GLN A 10 -3.87 9.48 11.53
CA GLN A 10 -4.65 10.61 12.05
C GLN A 10 -5.99 10.77 11.33
N ASN A 11 -6.05 10.43 10.03
CA ASN A 11 -7.29 10.39 9.26
C ASN A 11 -7.21 9.25 8.23
N PRO A 12 -7.40 8.00 8.68
CA PRO A 12 -7.10 6.82 7.88
C PRO A 12 -7.88 6.75 6.56
N THR A 13 -9.12 7.24 6.54
CA THR A 13 -9.95 7.21 5.33
C THR A 13 -9.40 8.14 4.25
N LYS A 14 -9.04 9.36 4.62
CA LYS A 14 -8.49 10.36 3.68
C LYS A 14 -7.08 9.96 3.23
N ALA A 15 -6.23 9.56 4.16
CA ALA A 15 -4.86 9.14 3.87
C ALA A 15 -4.82 7.90 2.98
N SER A 16 -5.68 6.90 3.27
CA SER A 16 -5.79 5.70 2.44
C SER A 16 -6.27 6.03 1.03
N LEU A 17 -7.24 6.95 0.88
CA LEU A 17 -7.73 7.35 -0.43
C LEU A 17 -6.68 8.13 -1.24
N ASN A 18 -5.94 9.03 -0.60
CA ASN A 18 -4.80 9.73 -1.20
C ASN A 18 -3.76 8.73 -1.71
N TYR A 19 -3.37 7.78 -0.84
CA TYR A 19 -2.40 6.75 -1.18
C TYR A 19 -2.83 5.94 -2.39
N PHE A 20 -4.08 5.43 -2.41
CA PHE A 20 -4.61 4.66 -3.53
C PHE A 20 -4.61 5.46 -4.83
N VAL A 21 -5.04 6.72 -4.80
CA VAL A 21 -5.06 7.58 -5.99
C VAL A 21 -3.65 7.82 -6.52
N LEU A 22 -2.70 8.19 -5.65
CA LEU A 22 -1.31 8.41 -6.07
C LEU A 22 -0.65 7.13 -6.58
N MET A 23 -0.88 5.99 -5.93
CA MET A 23 -0.39 4.68 -6.37
C MET A 23 -0.92 4.30 -7.76
N LEU A 24 -2.20 4.53 -8.02
CA LEU A 24 -2.81 4.26 -9.33
C LEU A 24 -2.29 5.20 -10.41
N LEU A 25 -2.09 6.48 -10.08
CA LEU A 25 -1.56 7.49 -11.00
C LEU A 25 -0.05 7.36 -11.25
N ARG A 26 0.71 6.73 -10.33
CA ARG A 26 2.12 6.40 -10.56
C ARG A 26 2.30 5.44 -11.72
N LYS A 27 1.32 4.56 -11.92
CA LYS A 27 1.36 3.57 -13.00
C LYS A 27 0.99 4.18 -14.34
N ASP A 28 -0.15 4.90 -14.40
CA ASP A 28 -0.70 5.48 -15.62
C ASP A 28 -1.53 6.73 -15.32
N SER A 29 -1.60 7.67 -16.28
CA SER A 29 -2.57 8.77 -16.24
C SER A 29 -3.99 8.23 -16.39
N LYS A 30 -4.94 8.78 -15.62
CA LYS A 30 -6.32 8.24 -15.56
C LYS A 30 -7.37 9.33 -15.41
N HIS A 31 -8.56 9.05 -15.92
CA HIS A 31 -9.77 9.84 -15.62
C HIS A 31 -10.28 9.53 -14.19
N GLY A 32 -10.94 10.51 -13.56
CA GLY A 32 -11.48 10.32 -12.20
C GLY A 32 -12.43 9.14 -12.06
N TYR A 33 -13.24 8.87 -13.09
CA TYR A 33 -14.12 7.69 -13.10
C TYR A 33 -13.33 6.36 -13.10
N MET A 34 -12.24 6.28 -13.87
CA MET A 34 -11.38 5.08 -13.88
C MET A 34 -10.72 4.85 -12.53
N LEU A 35 -10.30 5.93 -11.84
CA LEU A 35 -9.75 5.82 -10.48
C LEU A 35 -10.75 5.22 -9.50
N MET A 36 -12.04 5.60 -9.57
CA MET A 36 -13.09 5.02 -8.73
C MET A 36 -13.25 3.52 -8.98
N GLN A 37 -13.31 3.11 -10.25
CA GLN A 37 -13.42 1.69 -10.64
C GLN A 37 -12.19 0.89 -10.21
N ASP A 38 -11.00 1.46 -10.38
CA ASP A 38 -9.75 0.80 -10.00
C ASP A 38 -9.66 0.64 -8.47
N ILE A 39 -10.08 1.62 -7.67
CA ILE A 39 -10.15 1.51 -6.21
C ILE A 39 -11.13 0.41 -5.81
N GLU A 40 -12.35 0.40 -6.35
CA GLU A 40 -13.35 -0.63 -6.08
C GLU A 40 -12.80 -2.03 -6.42
N ARG A 41 -12.17 -2.18 -7.57
CA ARG A 41 -11.57 -3.44 -8.02
C ARG A 41 -10.41 -3.90 -7.14
N HIS A 42 -9.46 -3.01 -6.80
CA HIS A 42 -8.29 -3.35 -5.98
C HIS A 42 -8.65 -3.66 -4.53
N THR A 43 -9.77 -3.15 -4.05
CA THR A 43 -10.28 -3.46 -2.71
C THR A 43 -11.27 -4.62 -2.68
N GLY A 44 -11.45 -5.35 -3.82
CA GLY A 44 -12.41 -6.45 -3.90
C GLY A 44 -13.86 -6.03 -3.67
N GLY A 45 -14.20 -4.78 -4.00
CA GLY A 45 -15.54 -4.21 -3.78
C GLY A 45 -15.80 -3.72 -2.35
N HIS A 46 -14.85 -3.91 -1.42
CA HIS A 46 -15.02 -3.47 -0.03
C HIS A 46 -15.02 -1.96 0.14
N TRP A 47 -14.47 -1.24 -0.82
CA TRP A 47 -14.43 0.20 -0.80
C TRP A 47 -14.81 0.81 -2.15
N LYS A 48 -15.92 1.54 -2.14
CA LYS A 48 -16.47 2.26 -3.29
C LYS A 48 -16.58 3.74 -2.94
N PRO A 49 -15.56 4.55 -3.26
CA PRO A 49 -15.62 5.98 -2.99
C PRO A 49 -16.72 6.63 -3.83
N SER A 50 -17.42 7.60 -3.23
CA SER A 50 -18.42 8.37 -3.97
C SER A 50 -17.78 9.30 -5.01
N HIS A 51 -18.51 9.66 -6.04
CA HIS A 51 -18.09 10.62 -7.06
C HIS A 51 -17.61 11.94 -6.43
N SER A 52 -18.39 12.48 -5.50
CA SER A 52 -18.05 13.70 -4.76
C SER A 52 -16.72 13.56 -3.97
N ALA A 53 -16.50 12.43 -3.32
CA ALA A 53 -15.29 12.18 -2.54
C ALA A 53 -14.04 12.15 -3.42
N ILE A 54 -14.08 11.45 -4.56
CA ILE A 54 -12.95 11.37 -5.49
C ILE A 54 -12.63 12.74 -6.09
N TYR A 55 -13.62 13.47 -6.61
CA TYR A 55 -13.33 14.76 -7.24
C TYR A 55 -12.89 15.84 -6.24
N LYS A 56 -13.43 15.82 -5.02
CA LYS A 56 -12.93 16.68 -3.94
C LYS A 56 -11.48 16.37 -3.61
N LEU A 57 -11.12 15.11 -3.60
CA LEU A 57 -9.75 14.67 -3.37
C LEU A 57 -8.81 15.09 -4.51
N LEU A 58 -9.19 14.82 -5.76
CA LEU A 58 -8.39 15.17 -6.94
C LEU A 58 -8.13 16.66 -7.00
N ASN A 59 -9.14 17.50 -6.74
CA ASN A 59 -8.99 18.95 -6.67
C ASN A 59 -8.03 19.38 -5.56
N GLY A 60 -8.07 18.71 -4.39
CA GLY A 60 -7.13 18.97 -3.30
C GLY A 60 -5.70 18.58 -3.66
N LEU A 61 -5.48 17.36 -4.19
CA LEU A 61 -4.16 16.90 -4.60
C LEU A 61 -3.55 17.77 -5.73
N GLU A 62 -4.39 18.28 -6.62
CA GLU A 62 -3.95 19.20 -7.68
C GLU A 62 -3.60 20.58 -7.13
N ALA A 63 -4.40 21.13 -6.22
CA ALA A 63 -4.13 22.40 -5.54
C ALA A 63 -2.83 22.34 -4.73
N ASP A 64 -2.54 21.19 -4.12
CA ASP A 64 -1.31 20.92 -3.36
C ASP A 64 -0.11 20.57 -4.26
N GLY A 65 -0.30 20.47 -5.59
CA GLY A 65 0.74 20.21 -6.58
C GLY A 65 1.20 18.75 -6.66
N TYR A 66 0.48 17.81 -6.05
CA TYR A 66 0.82 16.37 -6.08
C TYR A 66 0.39 15.66 -7.36
N ILE A 67 -0.58 16.22 -8.06
CA ILE A 67 -1.03 15.77 -9.37
C ILE A 67 -1.21 16.96 -10.31
N SER A 68 -1.21 16.70 -11.59
CA SER A 68 -1.62 17.65 -12.64
C SER A 68 -2.76 17.08 -13.46
N SER A 69 -3.53 17.93 -14.12
CA SER A 69 -4.58 17.49 -15.02
C SER A 69 -4.61 18.29 -16.32
N TRP A 70 -5.19 17.68 -17.33
CA TRP A 70 -5.49 18.32 -18.61
C TRP A 70 -6.81 17.76 -19.16
N GLU A 71 -7.39 18.49 -20.11
CA GLU A 71 -8.57 18.03 -20.84
C GLU A 71 -8.15 17.22 -22.07
N GLU A 72 -8.72 16.05 -22.21
CA GLU A 72 -8.59 15.21 -23.39
C GLU A 72 -9.94 15.08 -24.08
N LYS A 73 -9.94 15.28 -25.40
CA LYS A 73 -11.18 15.13 -26.19
C LYS A 73 -11.37 13.65 -26.54
N ASP A 74 -12.48 13.08 -26.07
CA ASP A 74 -12.95 11.76 -26.45
C ASP A 74 -14.28 11.92 -27.23
N GLY A 75 -14.15 12.10 -28.54
CA GLY A 75 -15.23 12.49 -29.42
C GLY A 75 -15.73 13.91 -29.14
N GLU A 76 -17.03 14.09 -28.89
CA GLU A 76 -17.66 15.38 -28.55
C GLU A 76 -17.54 15.76 -27.06
N ARG A 77 -17.01 14.85 -26.22
CA ARG A 77 -16.92 15.08 -24.75
C ARG A 77 -15.48 15.34 -24.34
N ALA A 78 -15.26 16.45 -23.64
CA ALA A 78 -14.00 16.69 -22.95
C ALA A 78 -13.98 15.91 -21.63
N ARG A 79 -12.91 15.15 -21.39
CA ARG A 79 -12.67 14.42 -20.15
C ARG A 79 -11.39 14.91 -19.50
N ARG A 80 -11.42 15.08 -18.18
CA ARG A 80 -10.25 15.47 -17.41
C ARG A 80 -9.41 14.24 -17.06
N VAL A 81 -8.14 14.27 -17.47
CA VAL A 81 -7.13 13.23 -17.19
C VAL A 81 -6.20 13.74 -16.12
N TYR A 82 -5.83 12.90 -15.18
CA TYR A 82 -4.94 13.21 -14.06
C TYR A 82 -3.65 12.40 -14.15
N LYS A 83 -2.55 13.03 -13.76
CA LYS A 83 -1.22 12.43 -13.71
C LYS A 83 -0.53 12.82 -12.42
N ILE A 84 0.21 11.89 -11.82
CA ILE A 84 1.04 12.18 -10.65
C ILE A 84 2.21 13.10 -11.05
N SER A 85 2.52 14.06 -10.18
CA SER A 85 3.70 14.93 -10.31
C SER A 85 4.92 14.32 -9.63
N GLU A 86 6.10 14.90 -9.81
CA GLU A 86 7.31 14.52 -9.07
C GLU A 86 7.14 14.69 -7.56
N THR A 87 6.44 15.75 -7.13
CA THR A 87 6.11 15.99 -5.72
C THR A 87 5.17 14.92 -5.18
N GLY A 88 4.20 14.49 -6.01
CA GLY A 88 3.30 13.41 -5.67
C GLY A 88 4.00 12.05 -5.55
N ILE A 89 5.00 11.79 -6.39
CA ILE A 89 5.84 10.58 -6.29
C ILE A 89 6.59 10.57 -4.95
N LYS A 90 7.22 11.69 -4.58
CA LYS A 90 7.94 11.81 -3.29
C LYS A 90 7.00 11.59 -2.11
N LEU A 91 5.80 12.19 -2.13
CA LEU A 91 4.80 11.99 -1.08
C LEU A 91 4.38 10.52 -0.97
N LEU A 92 4.21 9.84 -2.10
CA LEU A 92 3.86 8.42 -2.13
C LEU A 92 4.97 7.57 -1.51
N GLU A 93 6.22 7.80 -1.88
CA GLU A 93 7.40 7.09 -1.35
C GLU A 93 7.60 7.35 0.15
N GLU A 94 7.35 8.57 0.62
CA GLU A 94 7.36 8.88 2.06
C GLU A 94 6.26 8.13 2.80
N SER A 95 5.04 8.09 2.24
CA SER A 95 3.93 7.35 2.82
C SER A 95 4.17 5.84 2.86
N GLU A 96 4.85 5.28 1.85
CA GLU A 96 5.26 3.87 1.82
C GLU A 96 6.25 3.56 2.94
N ARG A 97 7.30 4.39 3.12
CA ARG A 97 8.28 4.22 4.21
C ARG A 97 7.67 4.35 5.60
N ASP A 98 6.79 5.33 5.80
CA ASP A 98 6.09 5.53 7.08
C ASP A 98 5.22 4.32 7.42
N PHE A 99 4.52 3.77 6.44
CA PHE A 99 3.70 2.58 6.62
C PHE A 99 4.55 1.35 6.97
N GLU A 100 5.65 1.12 6.26
CA GLU A 100 6.59 0.03 6.54
C GLU A 100 7.16 0.13 7.96
N SER A 101 7.62 1.32 8.35
CA SER A 101 8.13 1.58 9.70
C SER A 101 7.10 1.31 10.77
N PHE A 102 5.86 1.73 10.54
CA PHE A 102 4.75 1.48 11.47
C PHE A 102 4.44 -0.01 11.60
N ILE A 103 4.30 -0.71 10.49
CA ILE A 103 4.01 -2.15 10.49
C ILE A 103 5.14 -2.91 11.21
N SER A 104 6.40 -2.55 10.93
CA SER A 104 7.56 -3.15 11.57
C SER A 104 7.54 -2.95 13.10
N ALA A 105 7.33 -1.71 13.56
CA ALA A 105 7.23 -1.39 14.99
C ALA A 105 6.03 -2.08 15.66
N PHE A 106 4.90 -2.15 14.97
CA PHE A 106 3.70 -2.82 15.46
C PHE A 106 3.92 -4.33 15.65
N ILE A 107 4.50 -4.99 14.63
CA ILE A 107 4.83 -6.43 14.71
C ILE A 107 5.85 -6.68 15.83
N SER A 108 6.91 -5.88 15.93
CA SER A 108 7.91 -6.00 17.00
C SER A 108 7.27 -5.88 18.37
N SER A 109 6.40 -4.89 18.59
CA SER A 109 5.67 -4.70 19.83
C SER A 109 4.75 -5.88 20.19
N LEU A 110 4.13 -6.50 19.19
CA LEU A 110 3.31 -7.70 19.41
C LEU A 110 4.15 -8.91 19.79
N LEU A 111 5.32 -9.08 19.18
CA LEU A 111 6.24 -10.18 19.47
C LEU A 111 6.88 -10.03 20.86
N GLU A 112 7.32 -8.81 21.24
CA GLU A 112 7.87 -8.51 22.56
C GLU A 112 6.85 -8.72 23.69
N ALA A 113 5.59 -8.44 23.43
CA ALA A 113 4.52 -8.61 24.41
C ALA A 113 4.17 -10.09 24.70
N GLU A 114 4.79 -11.05 24.04
CA GLU A 114 4.49 -12.50 24.10
C GLU A 114 2.98 -12.83 23.94
N ARG A 115 2.20 -11.86 23.46
CA ARG A 115 0.73 -11.96 23.38
C ARG A 115 0.24 -12.52 22.05
N VAL A 116 1.11 -12.57 21.05
CA VAL A 116 0.78 -13.08 19.72
C VAL A 116 1.65 -14.29 19.44
N ASN A 117 1.01 -15.45 19.36
CA ASN A 117 1.66 -16.63 18.82
C ASN A 117 2.00 -16.37 17.33
N PRO A 118 3.29 -16.48 16.92
CA PRO A 118 3.71 -16.29 15.52
C PRO A 118 2.91 -17.13 14.53
N ASP A 119 2.48 -18.32 14.92
CA ASP A 119 1.65 -19.21 14.09
C ASP A 119 0.27 -18.58 13.81
N HIS A 120 -0.36 -17.95 14.81
CA HIS A 120 -1.63 -17.26 14.64
C HIS A 120 -1.50 -16.03 13.72
N LEU A 121 -0.39 -15.28 13.83
CA LEU A 121 -0.11 -14.15 12.96
C LEU A 121 0.06 -14.62 11.51
N THR A 122 0.83 -15.70 11.31
CA THR A 122 1.04 -16.30 9.98
C THR A 122 -0.27 -16.79 9.37
N VAL A 123 -1.11 -17.47 10.13
CA VAL A 123 -2.44 -17.92 9.69
C VAL A 123 -3.33 -16.74 9.33
N LEU A 124 -3.32 -15.65 10.12
CA LEU A 124 -4.13 -14.46 9.87
C LEU A 124 -3.68 -13.75 8.59
N LEU A 125 -2.39 -13.57 8.39
CA LEU A 125 -1.82 -12.92 7.20
C LEU A 125 -2.07 -13.76 5.93
N THR A 126 -1.89 -15.07 6.00
CA THR A 126 -2.12 -15.97 4.86
C THR A 126 -3.61 -16.09 4.52
N LYS A 127 -4.49 -16.17 5.52
CA LYS A 127 -5.94 -16.27 5.32
C LYS A 127 -6.50 -14.96 4.72
N LYS A 128 -6.09 -13.80 5.25
CA LYS A 128 -6.46 -12.49 4.70
C LYS A 128 -5.84 -12.25 3.32
N GLY A 129 -4.57 -12.57 3.14
CA GLY A 129 -3.90 -12.47 1.84
C GLY A 129 -4.61 -13.31 0.77
N LYS A 130 -5.01 -14.53 1.09
CA LYS A 130 -5.79 -15.38 0.18
C LYS A 130 -7.15 -14.77 -0.16
N ALA A 131 -7.86 -14.19 0.80
CA ALA A 131 -9.13 -13.52 0.57
C ALA A 131 -8.96 -12.27 -0.32
N MET A 132 -7.92 -11.46 -0.10
CA MET A 132 -7.61 -10.30 -0.94
C MET A 132 -7.28 -10.69 -2.39
N LEU A 133 -6.56 -11.80 -2.58
CA LEU A 133 -6.19 -12.28 -3.91
C LEU A 133 -7.34 -12.98 -4.63
N SER A 134 -8.39 -13.43 -3.93
CA SER A 134 -9.54 -14.12 -4.54
C SER A 134 -10.35 -13.23 -5.49
N GLY A 135 -10.30 -11.90 -5.30
CA GLY A 135 -10.96 -10.93 -6.20
C GLY A 135 -10.21 -10.62 -7.50
N LEU A 136 -8.97 -11.12 -7.65
CA LEU A 136 -8.18 -10.93 -8.86
C LEU A 136 -8.52 -11.99 -9.92
N ASP A 137 -8.37 -11.64 -11.21
CA ASP A 137 -8.41 -12.63 -12.27
C ASP A 137 -7.26 -13.67 -12.12
N PRO A 138 -7.37 -14.85 -12.78
CA PRO A 138 -6.40 -15.93 -12.60
C PRO A 138 -4.94 -15.53 -12.88
N ASP A 139 -4.69 -14.72 -13.93
CA ASP A 139 -3.35 -14.32 -14.33
C ASP A 139 -2.76 -13.30 -13.34
N GLN A 140 -3.54 -12.35 -12.90
CA GLN A 140 -3.14 -11.39 -11.86
C GLN A 140 -2.85 -12.11 -10.54
N ARG A 141 -3.67 -13.09 -10.18
CA ARG A 141 -3.49 -13.93 -8.99
C ARG A 141 -2.20 -14.74 -9.07
N LEU A 142 -1.93 -15.35 -10.22
CA LEU A 142 -0.68 -16.10 -10.44
C LEU A 142 0.54 -15.19 -10.26
N LYS A 143 0.55 -14.00 -10.89
CA LYS A 143 1.63 -13.02 -10.76
C LYS A 143 1.81 -12.54 -9.30
N ALA A 144 0.71 -12.33 -8.58
CA ALA A 144 0.76 -11.93 -7.17
C ALA A 144 1.37 -13.04 -6.30
N TYR A 145 0.97 -14.29 -6.51
CA TYR A 145 1.57 -15.43 -5.78
C TYR A 145 3.05 -15.64 -6.12
N GLN A 146 3.45 -15.47 -7.38
CA GLN A 146 4.86 -15.55 -7.78
C GLN A 146 5.72 -14.47 -7.09
N LYS A 147 5.22 -13.22 -7.02
CA LYS A 147 5.90 -12.14 -6.30
C LYS A 147 5.98 -12.41 -4.80
N LEU A 148 4.87 -12.86 -4.20
CA LEU A 148 4.85 -13.20 -2.78
C LEU A 148 5.83 -14.33 -2.47
N LYS A 149 5.86 -15.38 -3.29
CA LYS A 149 6.81 -16.48 -3.14
C LYS A 149 8.25 -15.98 -3.20
N ALA A 150 8.61 -15.19 -4.21
CA ALA A 150 9.96 -14.66 -4.36
C ALA A 150 10.37 -13.79 -3.16
N PHE A 151 9.45 -12.98 -2.63
CA PHE A 151 9.66 -12.20 -1.42
C PHE A 151 9.91 -13.10 -0.20
N MET A 152 9.06 -14.12 0.01
CA MET A 152 9.21 -15.04 1.14
C MET A 152 10.51 -15.84 1.05
N ASP A 153 10.91 -16.30 -0.14
CA ASP A 153 12.17 -17.02 -0.35
C ASP A 153 13.38 -16.13 0.01
N ALA A 154 13.35 -14.84 -0.37
CA ALA A 154 14.39 -13.87 -0.04
C ALA A 154 14.46 -13.57 1.47
N GLU A 155 13.32 -13.38 2.14
CA GLU A 155 13.28 -13.16 3.59
C GLU A 155 13.73 -14.39 4.37
N MET A 156 13.36 -15.59 3.93
CA MET A 156 13.83 -16.84 4.54
C MET A 156 15.36 -16.97 4.44
N ALA A 157 15.93 -16.60 3.29
CA ALA A 157 17.38 -16.59 3.12
C ALA A 157 18.07 -15.60 4.08
N ARG A 158 17.50 -14.41 4.30
CA ARG A 158 18.01 -13.44 5.29
C ARG A 158 17.97 -13.98 6.71
N VAL A 159 16.83 -14.53 7.12
CA VAL A 159 16.65 -15.10 8.46
C VAL A 159 17.64 -16.25 8.69
N ASN A 160 17.83 -17.11 7.71
CA ASN A 160 18.81 -18.20 7.81
C ASN A 160 20.24 -17.69 7.95
N ASN A 161 20.62 -16.65 7.20
CA ASN A 161 21.93 -16.02 7.32
C ASN A 161 22.16 -15.39 8.71
N GLU A 162 21.15 -14.74 9.28
CA GLU A 162 21.22 -14.18 10.63
C GLU A 162 21.30 -15.26 11.70
N LEU A 163 20.50 -16.33 11.59
CA LEU A 163 20.57 -17.48 12.49
C LEU A 163 21.97 -18.13 12.45
N ASP A 164 22.53 -18.29 11.27
CA ASP A 164 23.89 -18.81 11.11
C ASP A 164 24.93 -17.90 11.75
N ALA A 165 24.79 -16.58 11.61
CA ALA A 165 25.69 -15.61 12.22
C ALA A 165 25.62 -15.66 13.76
N LEU A 166 24.42 -15.73 14.33
CA LEU A 166 24.19 -15.82 15.77
C LEU A 166 24.64 -17.16 16.36
N THR A 167 24.52 -18.26 15.61
CA THR A 167 24.95 -19.57 16.06
C THR A 167 26.47 -19.75 16.01
N LYS A 168 27.15 -19.07 15.05
CA LYS A 168 28.62 -19.10 14.92
C LYS A 168 29.34 -18.15 15.88
N ASN A 169 28.66 -17.13 16.42
CA ASN A 169 29.21 -16.17 17.38
C ASN A 169 28.34 -16.04 18.65
N PRO A 170 28.37 -17.02 19.58
CA PRO A 170 27.54 -16.97 20.80
C PRO A 170 27.93 -15.90 21.81
N GLY A 171 28.94 -15.06 21.51
CA GLY A 171 29.50 -14.04 22.41
C GLY A 171 28.86 -12.63 22.34
N VAL A 172 27.88 -12.38 21.50
CA VAL A 172 27.17 -11.06 21.40
C VAL A 172 25.80 -11.18 22.05
N ARG A 173 25.75 -11.58 23.31
CA ARG A 173 24.58 -11.36 24.19
C ARG A 173 24.94 -10.24 25.13
N THR A 174 24.64 -9.00 24.75
CA THR A 174 24.57 -7.87 25.65
C THR A 174 23.17 -7.28 25.60
#